data_552f1d4bf0af8918b4102a0eedf5e16c
#
_entry.id   552f1d4bf0af8918b4102a0eedf5e16c
#
_cell.length_a   1.000
_cell.length_b   1.000
_cell.length_c   1.000
_cell.angle_alpha   90.00
_cell.angle_beta   90.00
_cell.angle_gamma   90.00
#
_symmetry.space_group_name_H-M   'P 1'
#
loop_
_entity.id
_entity.type
_entity.pdbx_description
1 polymer ?
#
loop_
_entity_poly.entity_id
_entity_poly.type
_entity_poly.pdbx_seq_one_letter_code
_entity_poly.pdbx_strand_id
1 'polypeptide(L)'
;MPGRNHHLNTFRTKPKNNQSGLVMTYEPIKLTEKLSNFSDHWSPRIVAQMNDYHFKLVKIKGDFVWHSHPETDETFLVLDGSMRIDFRDGSVALEPGEMYVVAKGVEHKPFAVNECSLLLVEPAGTTNTGDAGGERTVRDPSWI
;
A
#
# COMPACT_ATOMS: atom_id res chain seq x y z
N MET A 1 27.68 -22.99 13.87
CA MET A 1 27.17 -21.72 13.29
C MET A 1 26.34 -22.06 12.06
N PRO A 2 25.01 -22.02 12.10
CA PRO A 2 24.23 -22.26 10.89
C PRO A 2 24.24 -21.02 10.04
N GLY A 3 24.59 -21.19 8.75
CA GLY A 3 24.70 -20.16 7.76
C GLY A 3 23.40 -19.40 7.56
N ARG A 4 23.51 -18.08 7.56
CA ARG A 4 22.41 -17.20 7.14
C ARG A 4 22.20 -17.40 5.65
N ASN A 5 21.12 -18.07 5.28
CA ASN A 5 20.61 -18.04 3.93
C ASN A 5 20.17 -16.61 3.62
N HIS A 6 21.03 -15.87 2.94
CA HIS A 6 20.62 -14.65 2.28
C HIS A 6 19.71 -15.06 1.12
N HIS A 7 18.41 -15.10 1.37
CA HIS A 7 17.44 -14.99 0.29
C HIS A 7 17.63 -13.63 -0.34
N LEU A 8 18.37 -13.62 -1.44
CA LEU A 8 18.51 -12.46 -2.29
C LEU A 8 17.11 -12.04 -2.71
N ASN A 9 16.75 -10.86 -2.25
CA ASN A 9 15.44 -10.23 -2.41
C ASN A 9 15.22 -9.91 -3.89
N THR A 10 14.57 -10.82 -4.63
CA THR A 10 14.34 -10.77 -6.08
C THR A 10 13.18 -9.87 -6.49
N PHE A 11 12.62 -9.07 -5.57
CA PHE A 11 11.35 -8.37 -5.80
C PHE A 11 11.45 -6.85 -5.80
N ARG A 12 12.52 -6.28 -6.36
CA ARG A 12 12.51 -4.84 -6.67
C ARG A 12 11.66 -4.53 -7.90
N THR A 13 11.65 -5.44 -8.87
CA THR A 13 10.75 -5.51 -10.03
C THR A 13 10.77 -6.96 -10.51
N LYS A 14 9.63 -7.53 -10.92
CA LYS A 14 9.61 -8.89 -11.47
C LYS A 14 10.50 -8.97 -12.72
N PRO A 15 11.54 -9.82 -12.77
CA PRO A 15 12.31 -10.00 -13.99
C PRO A 15 11.43 -10.66 -15.06
N LYS A 16 11.41 -10.13 -16.27
CA LYS A 16 10.82 -10.81 -17.43
C LYS A 16 11.84 -11.86 -17.91
N ASN A 17 11.49 -13.14 -17.81
CA ASN A 17 12.27 -14.22 -18.37
C ASN A 17 12.23 -14.16 -19.90
N ASN A 18 13.36 -13.90 -20.53
CA ASN A 18 13.57 -14.17 -21.93
C ASN A 18 14.38 -15.48 -22.04
N GLN A 19 14.01 -16.39 -22.95
CA GLN A 19 14.54 -17.77 -23.06
C GLN A 19 16.03 -17.86 -23.47
N SER A 20 16.77 -16.78 -23.55
CA SER A 20 18.16 -16.72 -23.98
C SER A 20 19.14 -16.19 -22.94
N GLY A 21 19.01 -16.64 -21.68
CA GLY A 21 19.88 -16.21 -20.58
C GLY A 21 19.29 -15.07 -19.74
N LEU A 22 19.70 -14.98 -18.47
CA LEU A 22 19.30 -13.94 -17.51
C LEU A 22 19.82 -12.57 -17.98
N VAL A 23 19.03 -11.88 -18.81
CA VAL A 23 19.26 -10.46 -19.09
C VAL A 23 18.39 -9.66 -18.10
N MET A 24 19.03 -8.89 -17.22
CA MET A 24 18.36 -7.95 -16.34
C MET A 24 17.82 -6.80 -17.18
N THR A 25 16.50 -6.67 -17.27
CA THR A 25 15.85 -5.51 -17.89
C THR A 25 15.44 -4.52 -16.80
N TYR A 26 15.78 -3.25 -17.02
CA TYR A 26 15.42 -2.17 -16.10
C TYR A 26 14.21 -1.44 -16.66
N GLU A 27 13.06 -1.60 -16.00
CA GLU A 27 11.81 -0.98 -16.44
C GLU A 27 11.19 -0.21 -15.27
N PRO A 28 10.56 0.96 -15.52
CA PRO A 28 9.84 1.68 -14.50
C PRO A 28 8.56 0.92 -14.11
N ILE A 29 8.13 1.09 -12.86
CA ILE A 29 6.81 0.67 -12.41
C ILE A 29 5.82 1.75 -12.84
N LYS A 30 4.90 1.42 -13.76
CA LYS A 30 3.89 2.33 -14.26
C LYS A 30 2.64 2.22 -13.42
N LEU A 31 2.46 3.11 -12.46
CA LEU A 31 1.39 3.04 -11.48
C LEU A 31 0.00 3.09 -12.13
N THR A 32 -0.19 3.90 -13.18
CA THR A 32 -1.46 3.97 -13.91
C THR A 32 -1.83 2.63 -14.55
N GLU A 33 -0.86 1.93 -15.15
CA GLU A 33 -1.10 0.59 -15.71
C GLU A 33 -1.44 -0.42 -14.61
N LYS A 34 -0.74 -0.37 -13.48
CA LYS A 34 -1.02 -1.24 -12.33
C LYS A 34 -2.43 -1.01 -11.80
N LEU A 35 -2.86 0.24 -11.66
CA LEU A 35 -4.21 0.61 -11.22
C LEU A 35 -5.30 0.09 -12.16
N SER A 36 -5.01 -0.05 -13.47
CA SER A 36 -5.98 -0.59 -14.44
C SER A 36 -6.23 -2.09 -14.29
N ASN A 37 -5.43 -2.81 -13.51
CA ASN A 37 -5.53 -4.26 -13.36
C ASN A 37 -6.55 -4.70 -12.29
N PHE A 38 -7.11 -3.79 -11.53
CA PHE A 38 -8.10 -4.12 -10.50
C PHE A 38 -9.14 -3.01 -10.33
N SER A 39 -10.31 -3.35 -9.81
CA SER A 39 -11.44 -2.42 -9.62
C SER A 39 -12.08 -2.51 -8.25
N ASP A 40 -11.74 -3.49 -7.44
CA ASP A 40 -12.25 -3.65 -6.08
C ASP A 40 -11.70 -2.56 -5.16
N HIS A 41 -12.45 -2.25 -4.11
CA HIS A 41 -12.09 -1.24 -3.13
C HIS A 41 -11.54 -1.87 -1.86
N TRP A 42 -10.70 -1.11 -1.14
CA TRP A 42 -10.16 -1.47 0.17
C TRP A 42 -9.31 -2.75 0.17
N SER A 43 -8.77 -3.13 -0.99
CA SER A 43 -7.93 -4.30 -1.16
C SER A 43 -6.58 -3.93 -1.76
N PRO A 44 -5.56 -3.64 -0.93
CA PRO A 44 -4.25 -3.21 -1.40
C PRO A 44 -3.54 -4.25 -2.26
N ARG A 45 -2.78 -3.77 -3.25
CA ARG A 45 -1.89 -4.56 -4.12
C ARG A 45 -0.45 -4.08 -3.94
N ILE A 46 0.47 -5.00 -3.75
CA ILE A 46 1.89 -4.67 -3.63
C ILE A 46 2.48 -4.48 -5.03
N VAL A 47 3.13 -3.34 -5.27
CA VAL A 47 3.79 -3.03 -6.55
C VAL A 47 5.31 -2.97 -6.44
N ALA A 48 5.84 -2.73 -5.26
CA ALA A 48 7.27 -2.65 -5.02
C ALA A 48 7.60 -2.88 -3.55
N GLN A 49 8.86 -3.18 -3.30
CA GLN A 49 9.43 -3.27 -1.96
C GLN A 49 10.74 -2.49 -1.89
N MET A 50 10.90 -1.75 -0.83
CA MET A 50 12.15 -1.07 -0.49
C MET A 50 12.53 -1.46 0.95
N ASN A 51 13.67 -2.13 1.12
CA ASN A 51 14.05 -2.72 2.41
C ASN A 51 12.92 -3.63 2.93
N ASP A 52 12.40 -3.38 4.12
CA ASP A 52 11.26 -4.06 4.72
C ASP A 52 9.93 -3.33 4.54
N TYR A 53 9.88 -2.34 3.63
CA TYR A 53 8.68 -1.57 3.31
C TYR A 53 8.03 -2.02 2.02
N HIS A 54 6.70 -2.10 2.02
CA HIS A 54 5.90 -2.31 0.83
C HIS A 54 5.32 -1.00 0.31
N PHE A 55 5.33 -0.85 -1.02
CA PHE A 55 4.55 0.14 -1.76
C PHE A 55 3.30 -0.56 -2.27
N LYS A 56 2.13 -0.07 -1.88
CA LYS A 56 0.84 -0.69 -2.20
C LYS A 56 -0.06 0.30 -2.93
N LEU A 57 -0.72 -0.16 -3.97
CA LEU A 57 -1.82 0.58 -4.61
C LEU A 57 -3.14 0.09 -4.04
N VAL A 58 -4.04 1.02 -3.76
CA VAL A 58 -5.40 0.72 -3.33
C VAL A 58 -6.38 1.74 -3.90
N LYS A 59 -7.56 1.27 -4.24
CA LYS A 59 -8.71 2.12 -4.57
C LYS A 59 -9.64 2.13 -3.38
N ILE A 60 -10.10 3.31 -3.01
CA ILE A 60 -11.02 3.49 -1.89
C ILE A 60 -12.27 4.22 -2.32
N LYS A 61 -13.40 3.93 -1.67
CA LYS A 61 -14.67 4.63 -1.81
C LYS A 61 -15.52 4.39 -0.58
N GLY A 62 -16.17 5.45 -0.08
CA GLY A 62 -16.95 5.39 1.15
C GLY A 62 -16.08 5.40 2.39
N ASP A 63 -16.65 4.97 3.50
CA ASP A 63 -15.99 4.85 4.80
C ASP A 63 -15.17 3.57 4.92
N PHE A 64 -14.04 3.67 5.60
CA PHE A 64 -13.35 2.52 6.15
C PHE A 64 -13.73 2.30 7.62
N VAL A 65 -12.91 1.56 8.36
CA VAL A 65 -13.09 1.34 9.80
C VAL A 65 -12.12 2.20 10.60
N TRP A 66 -12.52 2.58 11.81
CA TRP A 66 -11.61 3.16 12.78
C TRP A 66 -10.58 2.12 13.20
N HIS A 67 -9.30 2.44 13.08
CA HIS A 67 -8.20 1.54 13.43
C HIS A 67 -6.91 2.31 13.71
N SER A 68 -5.94 1.62 14.26
CA SER A 68 -4.58 2.11 14.42
C SER A 68 -3.57 1.02 14.05
N HIS A 69 -2.36 1.44 13.72
CA HIS A 69 -1.21 0.56 13.57
C HIS A 69 -0.28 0.80 14.76
N PRO A 70 -0.30 -0.06 15.82
CA PRO A 70 0.37 0.23 17.08
C PRO A 70 1.89 0.39 16.96
N GLU A 71 2.50 -0.31 15.99
CA GLU A 71 3.95 -0.43 15.88
C GLU A 71 4.54 0.31 14.67
N THR A 72 3.71 0.83 13.76
CA THR A 72 4.19 1.34 12.48
C THR A 72 3.51 2.64 12.05
N ASP A 73 4.26 3.49 11.37
CA ASP A 73 3.71 4.61 10.62
C ASP A 73 3.11 4.13 9.29
N GLU A 74 2.16 4.88 8.74
CA GLU A 74 1.56 4.62 7.43
C GLU A 74 1.53 5.89 6.60
N THR A 75 2.06 5.85 5.38
CA THR A 75 2.01 6.97 4.44
C THR A 75 0.89 6.80 3.44
N PHE A 76 0.08 7.85 3.28
CA PHE A 76 -0.95 7.99 2.26
C PHE A 76 -0.47 9.01 1.23
N LEU A 77 -0.43 8.63 -0.05
CA LEU A 77 -0.19 9.54 -1.18
C LEU A 77 -1.34 9.40 -2.17
N VAL A 78 -2.08 10.48 -2.42
CA VAL A 78 -3.17 10.47 -3.39
C VAL A 78 -2.61 10.59 -4.80
N LEU A 79 -3.01 9.66 -5.67
CA LEU A 79 -2.64 9.63 -7.08
C LEU A 79 -3.76 10.18 -7.97
N ASP A 80 -5.01 9.86 -7.68
CA ASP A 80 -6.19 10.28 -8.41
C ASP A 80 -7.41 10.34 -7.48
N GLY A 81 -8.29 11.31 -7.71
CA GLY A 81 -9.42 11.58 -6.83
C GLY A 81 -9.01 12.35 -5.58
N SER A 82 -9.87 12.36 -4.59
CA SER A 82 -9.62 13.01 -3.29
C SER A 82 -10.10 12.14 -2.14
N MET A 83 -9.49 12.33 -0.99
CA MET A 83 -9.85 11.61 0.24
C MET A 83 -9.73 12.49 1.47
N ARG A 84 -10.21 11.97 2.58
CA ARG A 84 -10.03 12.54 3.91
C ARG A 84 -9.58 11.43 4.85
N ILE A 85 -8.68 11.76 5.77
CA ILE A 85 -8.35 10.91 6.91
C ILE A 85 -8.96 11.56 8.13
N ASP A 86 -9.89 10.87 8.78
CA ASP A 86 -10.52 11.31 10.03
C ASP A 86 -9.69 10.83 11.22
N PHE A 87 -9.46 11.74 12.17
CA PHE A 87 -8.91 11.48 13.48
C PHE A 87 -9.98 11.80 14.54
N ARG A 88 -9.80 11.36 15.77
CA ARG A 88 -10.79 11.64 16.83
C ARG A 88 -10.93 13.13 17.14
N ASP A 89 -9.90 13.91 16.88
CA ASP A 89 -9.83 15.35 17.17
C ASP A 89 -9.74 16.23 15.91
N GLY A 90 -9.93 15.67 14.71
CA GLY A 90 -9.87 16.45 13.48
C GLY A 90 -9.80 15.58 12.24
N SER A 91 -9.41 16.20 11.13
CA SER A 91 -9.25 15.50 9.85
C SER A 91 -8.25 16.21 8.96
N VAL A 92 -7.74 15.49 7.98
CA VAL A 92 -6.92 16.04 6.89
C VAL A 92 -7.50 15.60 5.55
N ALA A 93 -7.70 16.56 4.64
CA ALA A 93 -8.10 16.29 3.26
C ALA A 93 -6.86 16.23 2.36
N LEU A 94 -6.85 15.29 1.42
CA LEU A 94 -5.75 15.09 0.46
C LEU A 94 -6.29 15.10 -0.97
N GLU A 95 -5.62 15.87 -1.80
CA GLU A 95 -5.83 15.96 -3.24
C GLU A 95 -4.68 15.27 -4.00
N PRO A 96 -4.79 15.04 -5.33
CA PRO A 96 -3.73 14.40 -6.10
C PRO A 96 -2.36 15.05 -5.91
N GLY A 97 -1.34 14.24 -5.61
CA GLY A 97 0.02 14.70 -5.34
C GLY A 97 0.26 15.11 -3.88
N GLU A 98 -0.77 15.08 -3.03
CA GLU A 98 -0.63 15.35 -1.61
C GLU A 98 -0.50 14.08 -0.80
N MET A 99 0.27 14.14 0.29
CA MET A 99 0.53 13.00 1.15
C MET A 99 0.41 13.36 2.62
N TYR A 100 0.16 12.34 3.44
CA TYR A 100 0.16 12.46 4.89
C TYR A 100 0.73 11.19 5.52
N VAL A 101 1.53 11.35 6.57
CA VAL A 101 2.04 10.22 7.36
C VAL A 101 1.26 10.14 8.66
N VAL A 102 0.48 9.06 8.81
CA VAL A 102 -0.18 8.74 10.06
C VAL A 102 0.84 8.06 10.97
N ALA A 103 1.14 8.70 12.12
CA ALA A 103 2.07 8.16 13.08
C ALA A 103 1.51 6.88 13.74
N LYS A 104 2.41 5.96 14.09
CA LYS A 104 2.06 4.75 14.82
C LYS A 104 1.20 5.05 16.05
N GLY A 105 0.22 4.19 16.31
CA GLY A 105 -0.67 4.28 17.45
C GLY A 105 -1.80 5.34 17.31
N VAL A 106 -1.79 6.15 16.25
CA VAL A 106 -2.83 7.15 16.02
C VAL A 106 -4.05 6.51 15.38
N GLU A 107 -5.19 6.58 16.07
CA GLU A 107 -6.47 6.07 15.59
C GLU A 107 -7.00 6.96 14.46
N HIS A 108 -7.36 6.32 13.35
CA HIS A 108 -7.80 7.03 12.15
C HIS A 108 -8.79 6.21 11.31
N LYS A 109 -9.52 6.92 10.44
CA LYS A 109 -10.50 6.34 9.52
C LYS A 109 -10.40 7.04 8.16
N PRO A 110 -9.88 6.36 7.13
CA PRO A 110 -9.91 6.88 5.75
C PRO A 110 -11.34 6.95 5.21
N PHE A 111 -11.60 7.97 4.38
CA PHE A 111 -12.90 8.19 3.73
C PHE A 111 -12.71 8.85 2.36
N ALA A 112 -13.49 8.43 1.38
CA ALA A 112 -13.58 9.08 0.07
C ALA A 112 -15.03 9.08 -0.42
N VAL A 113 -15.53 10.24 -0.87
CA VAL A 113 -16.89 10.35 -1.43
C VAL A 113 -17.00 9.56 -2.72
N ASN A 114 -16.06 9.78 -3.64
CA ASN A 114 -15.92 9.06 -4.90
C ASN A 114 -14.66 8.21 -4.88
N GLU A 115 -14.47 7.35 -5.89
CA GLU A 115 -13.27 6.53 -5.98
C GLU A 115 -12.00 7.39 -5.93
N CYS A 116 -11.08 7.00 -5.06
CA CYS A 116 -9.77 7.61 -4.91
C CYS A 116 -8.70 6.52 -5.00
N SER A 117 -7.67 6.77 -5.79
CA SER A 117 -6.52 5.88 -5.94
C SER A 117 -5.34 6.39 -5.13
N LEU A 118 -4.79 5.50 -4.30
CA LEU A 118 -3.73 5.80 -3.34
C LEU A 118 -2.49 4.96 -3.58
N LEU A 119 -1.34 5.53 -3.25
CA LEU A 119 -0.14 4.77 -2.91
C LEU A 119 0.02 4.79 -1.39
N LEU A 120 0.09 3.61 -0.80
CA LEU A 120 0.42 3.40 0.61
C LEU A 120 1.86 2.93 0.74
N VAL A 121 2.59 3.44 1.73
CA VAL A 121 3.93 2.99 2.08
C VAL A 121 3.94 2.62 3.56
N GLU A 122 4.25 1.36 3.84
CA GLU A 122 4.24 0.81 5.19
C GLU A 122 5.11 -0.45 5.28
N PRO A 123 5.54 -0.87 6.46
CA PRO A 123 6.30 -2.11 6.61
C PRO A 123 5.56 -3.32 6.05
N ALA A 124 6.31 -4.23 5.43
CA ALA A 124 5.77 -5.51 4.96
C ALA A 124 5.09 -6.26 6.11
N GLY A 125 3.95 -6.90 5.83
CA GLY A 125 3.17 -7.61 6.84
C GLY A 125 2.17 -6.76 7.62
N THR A 126 2.11 -5.44 7.38
CA THR A 126 1.08 -4.58 7.96
C THR A 126 -0.28 -4.90 7.34
N THR A 127 -1.27 -5.21 8.18
CA THR A 127 -2.65 -5.44 7.74
C THR A 127 -3.38 -4.12 7.52
N ASN A 128 -4.23 -4.05 6.50
CA ASN A 128 -4.96 -2.83 6.13
C ASN A 128 -5.91 -2.32 7.24
N THR A 129 -6.44 -3.20 8.06
CA THR A 129 -7.33 -2.86 9.18
C THR A 129 -6.61 -2.64 10.52
N GLY A 130 -5.29 -2.73 10.53
CA GLY A 130 -4.49 -2.55 11.74
C GLY A 130 -4.98 -3.43 12.89
N ASP A 131 -5.29 -2.81 14.03
CA ASP A 131 -5.76 -3.46 15.25
C ASP A 131 -7.27 -3.81 15.24
N ALA A 132 -8.04 -3.29 14.27
CA ALA A 132 -9.49 -3.49 14.23
C ALA A 132 -9.88 -4.91 13.80
N GLY A 133 -9.12 -5.54 12.87
CA GLY A 133 -9.51 -6.82 12.29
C GLY A 133 -10.84 -6.74 11.55
N GLY A 134 -11.52 -7.88 11.41
CA GLY A 134 -12.86 -7.99 10.82
C GLY A 134 -12.85 -8.43 9.34
N GLU A 135 -14.03 -8.36 8.71
CA GLU A 135 -14.25 -8.87 7.34
C GLU A 135 -13.45 -8.17 6.26
N ARG A 136 -13.08 -6.90 6.48
CA ARG A 136 -12.31 -6.10 5.52
C ARG A 136 -10.79 -6.33 5.61
N THR A 137 -10.33 -7.18 6.51
CA THR A 137 -8.89 -7.45 6.69
C THR A 137 -8.33 -8.25 5.52
N VAL A 138 -7.29 -7.71 4.89
CA VAL A 138 -6.47 -8.38 3.87
C VAL A 138 -5.12 -8.73 4.51
N ARG A 139 -4.87 -10.00 4.77
CA ARG A 139 -3.65 -10.47 5.46
C ARG A 139 -2.46 -10.60 4.54
N ASP A 140 -2.69 -11.09 3.32
CA ASP A 140 -1.65 -11.33 2.31
C ASP A 140 -2.02 -10.60 1.01
N PRO A 141 -1.71 -9.29 0.89
CA PRO A 141 -1.96 -8.55 -0.35
C PRO A 141 -1.22 -9.17 -1.53
N SER A 142 -1.89 -9.23 -2.68
CA SER A 142 -1.30 -9.74 -3.91
C SER A 142 -0.25 -8.79 -4.46
N TRP A 143 0.78 -9.38 -5.07
CA TRP A 143 1.71 -8.66 -5.93
C TRP A 143 1.13 -8.51 -7.34
N ILE A 144 1.29 -7.37 -7.92
CA ILE A 144 0.86 -7.10 -9.30
C ILE A 144 1.97 -6.48 -10.15
#